data_4d389f4c1934ad94510db18d3e3c2832
#
_entry.id   4d389f4c1934ad94510db18d3e3c2832
#
_cell.length_a   1.000
_cell.length_b   1.000
_cell.length_c   1.000
_cell.angle_alpha   90.00
_cell.angle_beta   90.00
_cell.angle_gamma   90.00
#
_symmetry.space_group_name_H-M   'P 1'
#
loop_
_entity.id
_entity.type
_entity.pdbx_description
1 polymer ?
#
loop_
_entity_poly.entity_id
_entity_poly.type
_entity_poly.pdbx_seq_one_letter_code
_entity_poly.pdbx_strand_id
1 'polypeptide(L)'
;MLTEMVRLSYQHRAFYCYVILSVWIFLLVAGMYKYIGGNEKSSLQGKPPSDLPIREFARHLKLDIKNRKIFKLCNSPDDIKTGAEGKIDGNLTLEGILVFIRHGDRGPLSHIRNISTVNCAADFSSSPRLDNIYQNYQSFIQNSTTYTQSAWAQFLGPFHGFPMLPSNSKECKIGELTTLGIGQLLKTGMLLRNAYFNKLNLGNTTISSKDVVAYSTRYRRTVQSAIALLYTFLENDVFQNLAKITMRESSSLAFCNADCACPVAEKYLKQYYKETGDRLKSHPAVMDLIKQTSNIVFEMPDQAQTKHPYTLRDALLTYICHGSSLPCINYETQRICVKTEHVTGLFAYTEWESRLNIKSTSRRKYGLLKAYGLLRNVVSHMVQMVSESKPKIVLFSGHDKTLEYLASALGIVSDYAILPNYASRFVIEICRANPKNENHEAHDFYFRVIINGKDVTQMIPFCRNSNHYSGSYGERNDDGDYMKKEYKLCPIEAIIRQIHDDYFLPFNATNFKDACLNH
;
A
#
# COMPACT_ATOMS: atom_id res chain seq x y z
N MET A 1 -29.99 -18.69 -62.93
CA MET A 1 -30.40 -17.30 -62.60
C MET A 1 -30.38 -17.04 -61.07
N LEU A 2 -30.98 -17.88 -60.22
CA LEU A 2 -30.90 -17.67 -58.75
C LEU A 2 -29.50 -17.79 -58.15
N THR A 3 -28.67 -18.68 -58.69
CA THR A 3 -27.30 -18.93 -58.21
C THR A 3 -26.32 -17.80 -58.54
N GLU A 4 -26.54 -17.04 -59.59
CA GLU A 4 -25.71 -15.86 -59.93
C GLU A 4 -26.10 -14.64 -59.11
N MET A 5 -27.37 -14.43 -58.79
CA MET A 5 -27.79 -13.34 -57.92
C MET A 5 -27.26 -13.48 -56.50
N VAL A 6 -27.18 -14.69 -55.97
CA VAL A 6 -26.62 -14.96 -54.66
C VAL A 6 -25.10 -14.72 -54.63
N ARG A 7 -24.40 -15.02 -55.72
CA ARG A 7 -22.96 -14.81 -55.89
C ARG A 7 -22.62 -13.29 -55.97
N LEU A 8 -23.42 -12.50 -56.69
CA LEU A 8 -23.26 -11.05 -56.74
C LEU A 8 -23.51 -10.39 -55.37
N SER A 9 -24.52 -10.84 -54.66
CA SER A 9 -24.80 -10.35 -53.29
C SER A 9 -23.67 -10.65 -52.31
N TYR A 10 -23.00 -11.79 -52.43
CA TYR A 10 -21.87 -12.17 -51.56
C TYR A 10 -20.62 -11.35 -51.89
N GLN A 11 -20.33 -11.07 -53.16
CA GLN A 11 -19.20 -10.22 -53.56
C GLN A 11 -19.39 -8.77 -53.11
N HIS A 12 -20.58 -8.23 -53.17
CA HIS A 12 -20.85 -6.88 -52.66
C HIS A 12 -20.71 -6.80 -51.13
N ARG A 13 -21.15 -7.81 -50.38
CA ARG A 13 -20.94 -7.85 -48.93
C ARG A 13 -19.47 -7.96 -48.56
N ALA A 14 -18.70 -8.78 -49.23
CA ALA A 14 -17.26 -8.90 -49.03
C ALA A 14 -16.55 -7.57 -49.35
N PHE A 15 -16.94 -6.89 -50.42
CA PHE A 15 -16.40 -5.58 -50.77
C PHE A 15 -16.68 -4.52 -49.69
N TYR A 16 -17.92 -4.45 -49.18
CA TYR A 16 -18.26 -3.52 -48.08
C TYR A 16 -17.51 -3.86 -46.78
N CYS A 17 -17.31 -5.14 -46.46
CA CYS A 17 -16.49 -5.53 -45.33
C CYS A 17 -15.02 -5.09 -45.49
N TYR A 18 -14.45 -5.22 -46.69
CA TYR A 18 -13.08 -4.75 -46.95
C TYR A 18 -12.97 -3.22 -46.86
N VAL A 19 -13.96 -2.49 -47.38
CA VAL A 19 -13.97 -1.02 -47.29
C VAL A 19 -14.10 -0.56 -45.83
N ILE A 20 -14.98 -1.17 -45.06
CA ILE A 20 -15.14 -0.85 -43.65
C ILE A 20 -13.85 -1.17 -42.88
N LEU A 21 -13.23 -2.34 -43.13
CA LEU A 21 -12.00 -2.75 -42.47
C LEU A 21 -10.83 -1.81 -42.83
N SER A 22 -10.71 -1.40 -44.11
CA SER A 22 -9.65 -0.45 -44.50
C SER A 22 -9.85 0.95 -43.90
N VAL A 23 -11.10 1.42 -43.78
CA VAL A 23 -11.41 2.68 -43.10
C VAL A 23 -11.06 2.58 -41.59
N TRP A 24 -11.39 1.46 -40.95
CA TRP A 24 -11.01 1.23 -39.55
C TRP A 24 -9.50 1.16 -39.35
N ILE A 25 -8.77 0.47 -40.23
CA ILE A 25 -7.30 0.42 -40.20
C ILE A 25 -6.72 1.82 -40.42
N PHE A 26 -7.26 2.58 -41.37
CA PHE A 26 -6.81 3.96 -41.61
C PHE A 26 -7.05 4.87 -40.41
N LEU A 27 -8.21 4.77 -39.75
CA LEU A 27 -8.53 5.53 -38.54
C LEU A 27 -7.63 5.13 -37.38
N LEU A 28 -7.29 3.83 -37.23
CA LEU A 28 -6.35 3.35 -36.23
C LEU A 28 -4.93 3.86 -36.51
N VAL A 29 -4.48 3.83 -37.76
CA VAL A 29 -3.15 4.33 -38.15
C VAL A 29 -3.10 5.86 -38.02
N ALA A 30 -4.13 6.58 -38.41
CA ALA A 30 -4.22 8.03 -38.24
C ALA A 30 -4.31 8.42 -36.75
N GLY A 31 -5.03 7.65 -35.95
CA GLY A 31 -5.08 7.80 -34.51
C GLY A 31 -3.72 7.56 -33.86
N MET A 32 -3.01 6.50 -34.26
CA MET A 32 -1.62 6.24 -33.82
C MET A 32 -0.66 7.34 -34.31
N TYR A 33 -0.80 7.82 -35.54
CA TYR A 33 0.06 8.90 -36.03
C TYR A 33 -0.20 10.21 -35.29
N LYS A 34 -1.44 10.53 -34.96
CA LYS A 34 -1.80 11.69 -34.13
C LYS A 34 -1.33 11.52 -32.67
N TYR A 35 -1.27 10.27 -32.18
CA TYR A 35 -0.81 9.95 -30.84
C TYR A 35 0.72 9.93 -30.74
N ILE A 36 1.43 9.53 -31.82
CA ILE A 36 2.89 9.45 -31.89
C ILE A 36 3.49 10.74 -32.45
N GLY A 37 2.82 11.41 -33.42
CA GLY A 37 3.33 12.56 -34.17
C GLY A 37 2.96 13.94 -33.61
N GLY A 38 2.24 13.99 -32.49
CA GLY A 38 1.76 15.25 -31.88
C GLY A 38 2.77 16.00 -31.02
N ASN A 39 4.04 15.62 -30.99
CA ASN A 39 5.05 16.29 -30.17
C ASN A 39 6.40 16.45 -30.88
N GLU A 40 6.41 17.08 -32.05
CA GLU A 40 7.64 17.68 -32.56
C GLU A 40 7.34 19.09 -33.04
N LYS A 41 7.72 20.07 -32.22
CA LYS A 41 8.39 21.32 -32.54
C LYS A 41 8.43 22.23 -31.29
N SER A 42 9.45 22.07 -30.48
CA SER A 42 10.16 23.22 -29.92
C SER A 42 11.63 22.85 -29.78
N SER A 43 12.38 23.23 -30.80
CA SER A 43 13.84 23.31 -30.73
C SER A 43 14.20 24.37 -29.68
N LEU A 44 14.60 23.92 -28.51
CA LEU A 44 15.36 24.73 -27.57
C LEU A 44 16.78 24.16 -27.53
N GLN A 45 17.61 24.64 -28.46
CA GLN A 45 19.05 24.75 -28.24
C GLN A 45 19.25 25.72 -27.08
N GLY A 46 19.35 25.20 -25.85
CA GLY A 46 19.71 25.93 -24.66
C GLY A 46 20.72 25.08 -23.88
N LYS A 47 21.88 25.67 -23.55
CA LYS A 47 22.87 25.12 -22.63
C LYS A 47 22.17 24.46 -21.44
N PRO A 48 22.71 23.35 -20.88
CA PRO A 48 22.12 22.74 -19.68
C PRO A 48 22.20 23.77 -18.55
N PRO A 49 21.08 24.16 -17.92
CA PRO A 49 21.11 25.03 -16.77
C PRO A 49 21.60 24.25 -15.58
N SER A 50 22.77 24.62 -15.07
CA SER A 50 23.41 24.01 -13.91
C SER A 50 22.74 24.39 -12.58
N ASP A 51 21.74 25.29 -12.56
CA ASP A 51 21.16 25.81 -11.32
C ASP A 51 19.65 26.16 -11.45
N LEU A 52 18.83 25.19 -11.87
CA LEU A 52 17.38 25.34 -11.73
C LEU A 52 16.97 24.95 -10.30
N PRO A 53 16.20 25.82 -9.59
CA PRO A 53 15.69 25.49 -8.27
C PRO A 53 14.88 24.22 -8.31
N ILE A 54 15.07 23.36 -7.30
CA ILE A 54 14.41 22.05 -7.12
C ILE A 54 12.91 22.07 -7.40
N ARG A 55 12.23 23.20 -7.16
CA ARG A 55 10.82 23.45 -7.46
C ARG A 55 10.48 23.45 -8.95
N GLU A 56 11.38 23.89 -9.81
CA GLU A 56 11.14 23.94 -11.27
C GLU A 56 11.31 22.60 -11.93
N PHE A 57 12.30 21.82 -11.49
CA PHE A 57 12.47 20.43 -11.95
C PHE A 57 11.26 19.57 -11.59
N ALA A 58 10.75 19.69 -10.35
CA ALA A 58 9.53 19.02 -9.92
C ALA A 58 8.28 19.50 -10.69
N ARG A 59 8.23 20.78 -11.14
CA ARG A 59 7.16 21.27 -12.01
C ARG A 59 7.23 20.71 -13.41
N HIS A 60 8.42 20.61 -14.02
CA HIS A 60 8.59 20.02 -15.35
C HIS A 60 8.26 18.52 -15.36
N LEU A 61 8.67 17.77 -14.33
CA LEU A 61 8.25 16.37 -14.17
C LEU A 61 6.74 16.20 -13.91
N LYS A 62 6.08 17.18 -13.26
CA LYS A 62 4.62 17.17 -13.04
C LYS A 62 3.79 17.38 -14.31
N LEU A 63 4.36 17.88 -15.40
CA LEU A 63 3.64 18.21 -16.62
C LEU A 63 3.39 17.01 -17.54
N ASP A 64 4.14 15.92 -17.42
CA ASP A 64 3.90 14.71 -18.21
C ASP A 64 2.96 13.74 -17.46
N ILE A 65 1.89 13.29 -18.14
CA ILE A 65 0.87 12.37 -17.59
C ILE A 65 1.49 11.08 -17.07
N LYS A 66 2.53 10.55 -17.73
CA LYS A 66 3.26 9.34 -17.30
C LYS A 66 4.00 9.59 -15.99
N ASN A 67 4.62 10.74 -15.85
CA ASN A 67 5.34 11.12 -14.65
C ASN A 67 4.40 11.38 -13.47
N ARG A 68 3.20 11.94 -13.70
CA ARG A 68 2.17 12.08 -12.65
C ARG A 68 1.81 10.76 -11.99
N LYS A 69 1.75 9.67 -12.78
CA LYS A 69 1.47 8.33 -12.26
C LYS A 69 2.59 7.83 -11.34
N ILE A 70 3.84 8.11 -11.67
CA ILE A 70 4.99 7.73 -10.84
C ILE A 70 5.01 8.52 -9.53
N PHE A 71 4.75 9.83 -9.58
CA PHE A 71 4.68 10.65 -8.36
C PHE A 71 3.59 10.20 -7.37
N LYS A 72 2.46 9.69 -7.87
CA LYS A 72 1.42 9.11 -6.99
C LYS A 72 1.92 7.92 -6.16
N LEU A 73 3.00 7.25 -6.58
CA LEU A 73 3.61 6.17 -5.81
C LEU A 73 4.28 6.67 -4.54
N CYS A 74 4.67 7.94 -4.50
CA CYS A 74 5.21 8.58 -3.29
C CYS A 74 4.16 8.74 -2.21
N ASN A 75 2.87 8.73 -2.58
CA ASN A 75 1.74 8.87 -1.67
C ASN A 75 1.89 10.10 -0.75
N SER A 76 2.10 11.27 -1.35
CA SER A 76 2.26 12.51 -0.59
C SER A 76 1.08 12.72 0.38
N PRO A 77 1.23 13.46 1.49
CA PRO A 77 0.13 13.71 2.42
C PRO A 77 -1.14 14.28 1.76
N ASP A 78 -0.99 15.03 0.66
CA ASP A 78 -2.12 15.59 -0.10
C ASP A 78 -2.85 14.52 -0.94
N ASP A 79 -2.17 13.42 -1.29
CA ASP A 79 -2.77 12.28 -1.97
C ASP A 79 -3.53 11.34 -1.01
N ILE A 80 -3.28 11.43 0.31
CA ILE A 80 -3.93 10.63 1.33
C ILE A 80 -5.30 11.25 1.64
N LYS A 81 -6.34 10.63 1.07
CA LYS A 81 -7.73 11.10 1.18
C LYS A 81 -8.62 10.10 1.89
N THR A 82 -9.71 10.59 2.49
CA THR A 82 -10.81 9.75 2.98
C THR A 82 -11.50 9.06 1.83
N GLY A 83 -11.97 7.85 2.09
CA GLY A 83 -12.77 7.08 1.15
C GLY A 83 -14.03 6.52 1.81
N ALA A 84 -14.17 5.21 1.81
CA ALA A 84 -15.29 4.49 2.41
C ALA A 84 -15.18 4.35 3.94
N GLU A 85 -14.04 4.70 4.55
CA GLU A 85 -13.79 4.53 5.98
C GLU A 85 -14.89 5.15 6.85
N GLY A 86 -15.46 4.34 7.73
CA GLY A 86 -16.51 4.76 8.66
C GLY A 86 -17.86 5.08 8.01
N LYS A 87 -18.02 5.00 6.71
CA LYS A 87 -19.28 5.29 6.01
C LYS A 87 -20.19 4.06 6.03
N ILE A 88 -20.97 3.95 7.11
CA ILE A 88 -21.99 2.92 7.32
C ILE A 88 -23.33 3.61 7.58
N ASP A 89 -24.43 2.92 7.33
CA ASP A 89 -25.79 3.44 7.61
C ASP A 89 -26.13 3.41 9.10
N GLY A 90 -27.23 4.09 9.48
CA GLY A 90 -27.64 4.22 10.87
C GLY A 90 -28.20 2.93 11.52
N ASN A 91 -28.39 1.87 10.73
CA ASN A 91 -28.85 0.57 11.24
C ASN A 91 -27.68 -0.33 11.68
N LEU A 92 -26.46 0.16 11.58
CA LEU A 92 -25.23 -0.53 11.97
C LEU A 92 -24.53 0.20 13.11
N THR A 93 -24.03 -0.58 14.06
CA THR A 93 -23.10 -0.11 15.09
C THR A 93 -21.69 -0.61 14.77
N LEU A 94 -20.70 0.27 14.82
CA LEU A 94 -19.31 -0.09 14.65
C LEU A 94 -18.75 -0.59 15.99
N GLU A 95 -18.36 -1.86 16.06
CA GLU A 95 -17.85 -2.48 17.30
C GLU A 95 -16.35 -2.28 17.46
N GLY A 96 -15.61 -2.32 16.37
CA GLY A 96 -14.16 -2.13 16.36
C GLY A 96 -13.56 -2.08 14.98
N ILE A 97 -12.26 -1.74 14.92
CA ILE A 97 -11.49 -1.73 13.69
C ILE A 97 -10.12 -2.39 13.88
N LEU A 98 -9.68 -3.10 12.82
CA LEU A 98 -8.28 -3.53 12.71
C LEU A 98 -7.64 -2.71 11.59
N VAL A 99 -6.55 -2.04 11.90
CA VAL A 99 -5.82 -1.15 10.99
C VAL A 99 -4.45 -1.71 10.73
N PHE A 100 -4.13 -1.97 9.47
CA PHE A 100 -2.80 -2.37 9.03
C PHE A 100 -2.20 -1.25 8.21
N ILE A 101 -0.98 -0.85 8.53
CA ILE A 101 -0.27 0.18 7.79
C ILE A 101 1.08 -0.32 7.28
N ARG A 102 1.44 0.07 6.08
CA ARG A 102 2.82 0.13 5.67
C ARG A 102 3.46 1.35 6.31
N HIS A 103 4.70 1.24 6.80
CA HIS A 103 5.46 2.40 7.26
C HIS A 103 5.45 3.53 6.23
N GLY A 104 5.67 4.75 6.67
CA GLY A 104 5.81 5.92 5.81
C GLY A 104 7.03 5.87 4.89
N ASP A 105 7.19 6.92 4.10
CA ASP A 105 8.35 7.09 3.24
C ASP A 105 9.66 6.96 4.01
N ARG A 106 10.69 6.43 3.36
CA ARG A 106 12.00 6.12 3.95
C ARG A 106 13.12 6.31 2.95
N GLY A 107 14.31 6.45 3.45
CA GLY A 107 15.51 6.33 2.64
C GLY A 107 15.63 4.96 1.95
N PRO A 108 16.50 4.83 0.95
CA PRO A 108 16.66 3.63 0.16
C PRO A 108 17.11 2.45 1.02
N LEU A 109 16.91 1.21 0.55
CA LEU A 109 17.39 0.00 1.26
C LEU A 109 18.83 -0.38 0.89
N SER A 110 19.39 0.22 -0.14
CA SER A 110 20.75 -0.03 -0.62
C SER A 110 21.52 1.29 -0.77
N HIS A 111 22.84 1.23 -0.78
CA HIS A 111 23.69 2.40 -1.03
C HIS A 111 23.49 2.88 -2.47
N ILE A 112 22.90 4.07 -2.60
CA ILE A 112 22.67 4.74 -3.86
C ILE A 112 23.66 5.90 -4.03
N ARG A 113 23.99 6.19 -5.27
CA ARG A 113 24.95 7.25 -5.63
C ARG A 113 24.40 8.61 -5.22
N ASN A 114 25.29 9.45 -4.67
CA ASN A 114 24.95 10.81 -4.25
C ASN A 114 23.77 10.90 -3.26
N ILE A 115 23.63 9.90 -2.39
CA ILE A 115 22.56 9.89 -1.36
C ILE A 115 22.61 11.13 -0.47
N SER A 116 23.79 11.66 -0.20
CA SER A 116 23.99 12.88 0.59
C SER A 116 23.41 14.14 -0.05
N THR A 117 23.18 14.13 -1.37
CA THR A 117 22.55 15.25 -2.08
C THR A 117 21.01 15.16 -2.10
N VAL A 118 20.44 14.03 -1.71
CA VAL A 118 18.99 13.84 -1.62
C VAL A 118 18.49 14.42 -0.30
N ASN A 119 17.64 15.45 -0.38
CA ASN A 119 17.08 16.07 0.81
C ASN A 119 15.84 15.31 1.30
N CYS A 120 15.98 14.53 2.36
CA CYS A 120 14.88 13.78 2.97
C CYS A 120 14.09 14.58 4.04
N ALA A 121 14.43 15.85 4.27
CA ALA A 121 13.59 16.76 5.04
C ALA A 121 12.37 17.16 4.19
N ALA A 122 11.18 16.90 4.68
CA ALA A 122 9.97 17.35 4.02
C ALA A 122 9.68 18.83 4.37
N ASP A 123 9.20 19.55 3.38
CA ASP A 123 8.67 20.89 3.53
C ASP A 123 7.13 20.83 3.46
N PHE A 124 6.46 21.09 4.57
CA PHE A 124 5.00 21.12 4.66
C PHE A 124 4.42 22.53 4.53
N SER A 125 5.23 23.54 4.13
CA SER A 125 4.79 24.94 3.99
C SER A 125 3.59 25.13 3.05
N SER A 126 3.41 24.22 2.09
CA SER A 126 2.22 24.20 1.21
C SER A 126 0.94 23.72 1.91
N SER A 127 1.04 23.14 3.10
CA SER A 127 -0.09 22.65 3.92
C SER A 127 0.07 23.15 5.36
N PRO A 128 -0.31 24.42 5.68
CA PRO A 128 -0.05 25.03 7.00
C PRO A 128 -0.61 24.23 8.17
N ARG A 129 -1.75 23.55 7.96
CA ARG A 129 -2.34 22.67 8.97
C ARG A 129 -1.45 21.46 9.28
N LEU A 130 -0.88 20.81 8.26
CA LEU A 130 0.00 19.66 8.45
C LEU A 130 1.33 20.09 9.05
N ASP A 131 1.85 21.25 8.63
CA ASP A 131 3.07 21.81 9.19
C ASP A 131 2.93 22.07 10.70
N ASN A 132 1.86 22.73 11.12
CA ASN A 132 1.58 22.95 12.55
C ASN A 132 1.48 21.62 13.33
N ILE A 133 0.78 20.64 12.79
CA ILE A 133 0.66 19.32 13.43
C ILE A 133 2.03 18.64 13.54
N TYR A 134 2.87 18.76 12.53
CA TYR A 134 4.20 18.18 12.53
C TYR A 134 5.11 18.87 13.58
N GLN A 135 5.10 20.19 13.68
CA GLN A 135 5.83 20.95 14.69
C GLN A 135 5.39 20.58 16.11
N ASN A 136 4.07 20.49 16.32
CA ASN A 136 3.51 20.05 17.60
C ASN A 136 3.90 18.61 17.94
N TYR A 137 3.91 17.72 16.96
CA TYR A 137 4.36 16.34 17.13
C TYR A 137 5.84 16.27 17.53
N GLN A 138 6.71 17.03 16.86
CA GLN A 138 8.13 17.09 17.22
C GLN A 138 8.32 17.59 18.66
N SER A 139 7.67 18.68 19.02
CA SER A 139 7.72 19.25 20.38
C SER A 139 7.19 18.27 21.41
N PHE A 140 6.08 17.58 21.10
CA PHE A 140 5.52 16.52 21.94
C PHE A 140 6.53 15.41 22.22
N ILE A 141 7.18 14.86 21.20
CA ILE A 141 8.17 13.79 21.35
C ILE A 141 9.39 14.29 22.15
N GLN A 142 9.92 15.48 21.85
CA GLN A 142 11.07 16.06 22.55
C GLN A 142 10.79 16.28 24.04
N ASN A 143 9.63 16.84 24.36
CA ASN A 143 9.24 17.11 25.74
C ASN A 143 8.95 15.81 26.52
N SER A 144 8.37 14.82 25.84
CA SER A 144 8.00 13.54 26.46
C SER A 144 9.22 12.73 26.92
N THR A 145 10.34 12.86 26.21
CA THR A 145 11.58 12.15 26.56
C THR A 145 12.21 12.71 27.85
N THR A 146 11.91 13.95 28.22
CA THR A 146 12.47 14.62 29.40
C THR A 146 11.66 14.41 30.67
N TYR A 147 10.32 14.33 30.57
CA TYR A 147 9.44 14.44 31.74
C TYR A 147 8.81 13.11 32.22
N THR A 148 8.82 12.05 31.42
CA THR A 148 8.02 10.85 31.73
C THR A 148 8.63 9.54 31.20
N GLN A 149 9.87 9.28 31.53
CA GLN A 149 10.56 8.04 31.14
C GLN A 149 9.75 6.77 31.43
N SER A 150 9.00 6.71 32.53
CA SER A 150 8.22 5.53 32.92
C SER A 150 7.03 5.26 31.99
N ALA A 151 6.27 6.29 31.59
CA ALA A 151 5.11 6.15 30.69
C ALA A 151 5.54 5.74 29.28
N TRP A 152 6.63 6.33 28.78
CA TRP A 152 7.19 5.96 27.49
C TRP A 152 7.80 4.56 27.49
N ALA A 153 8.47 4.16 28.57
CA ALA A 153 8.98 2.81 28.72
C ALA A 153 7.84 1.78 28.68
N GLN A 154 6.72 2.08 29.34
CA GLN A 154 5.54 1.23 29.32
C GLN A 154 4.92 1.15 27.92
N PHE A 155 4.73 2.28 27.24
CA PHE A 155 4.17 2.31 25.89
C PHE A 155 5.05 1.58 24.88
N LEU A 156 6.36 1.88 24.86
CA LEU A 156 7.30 1.26 23.93
C LEU A 156 7.56 -0.21 24.24
N GLY A 157 7.45 -0.64 25.49
CA GLY A 157 7.66 -2.03 25.88
C GLY A 157 8.99 -2.57 25.32
N PRO A 158 8.94 -3.59 24.42
CA PRO A 158 10.15 -4.19 23.84
C PRO A 158 10.94 -3.24 22.92
N PHE A 159 10.39 -2.10 22.56
CA PHE A 159 11.05 -1.08 21.72
C PHE A 159 11.72 0.04 22.53
N HIS A 160 11.79 -0.11 23.85
CA HIS A 160 12.50 0.85 24.69
C HIS A 160 13.92 1.10 24.17
N GLY A 161 14.31 2.36 24.04
CA GLY A 161 15.59 2.76 23.46
C GLY A 161 15.58 2.97 21.93
N PHE A 162 14.48 2.70 21.24
CA PHE A 162 14.34 3.11 19.85
C PHE A 162 14.18 4.64 19.76
N PRO A 163 14.84 5.32 18.80
CA PRO A 163 14.58 6.73 18.56
C PRO A 163 13.14 6.91 18.07
N MET A 164 12.41 7.80 18.69
CA MET A 164 11.00 8.08 18.39
C MET A 164 10.80 9.04 17.21
N LEU A 165 11.81 9.85 16.93
CA LEU A 165 11.86 10.70 15.72
C LEU A 165 12.90 10.17 14.75
N PRO A 166 12.71 10.41 13.43
CA PRO A 166 13.78 10.24 12.46
C PRO A 166 14.98 11.10 12.83
N SER A 167 16.16 10.71 12.39
CA SER A 167 17.33 11.58 12.54
C SER A 167 17.07 12.91 11.84
N ASN A 168 17.35 14.02 12.52
CA ASN A 168 17.08 15.37 12.03
C ASN A 168 18.10 15.83 10.96
N SER A 169 18.59 14.91 10.13
CA SER A 169 19.49 15.23 9.03
C SER A 169 18.69 15.45 7.75
N LYS A 170 19.07 16.46 6.98
CA LYS A 170 18.56 16.64 5.62
C LYS A 170 18.93 15.46 4.72
N GLU A 171 19.92 14.68 5.12
CA GLU A 171 20.41 13.50 4.38
C GLU A 171 19.48 12.31 4.54
N CYS A 172 19.23 11.61 3.46
CA CYS A 172 18.51 10.34 3.48
C CYS A 172 19.37 9.24 4.08
N LYS A 173 18.97 8.66 5.19
CA LYS A 173 19.64 7.50 5.77
C LYS A 173 18.99 6.20 5.29
N ILE A 174 19.85 5.18 5.08
CA ILE A 174 19.42 3.88 4.57
C ILE A 174 18.36 3.26 5.49
N GLY A 175 17.19 2.99 4.91
CA GLY A 175 16.08 2.32 5.57
C GLY A 175 15.41 3.09 6.72
N GLU A 176 15.85 4.30 7.05
CA GLU A 176 15.26 5.13 8.08
C GLU A 176 14.04 5.91 7.54
N LEU A 177 13.02 6.07 8.39
CA LEU A 177 11.83 6.86 8.07
C LEU A 177 12.25 8.32 7.81
N THR A 178 11.62 8.94 6.82
CA THR A 178 11.85 10.36 6.51
C THR A 178 10.83 11.27 7.19
N THR A 179 11.08 12.56 7.18
CA THR A 179 10.11 13.57 7.61
C THR A 179 8.80 13.48 6.80
N LEU A 180 8.91 13.22 5.48
CA LEU A 180 7.76 12.96 4.62
C LEU A 180 6.95 11.76 5.13
N GLY A 181 7.65 10.68 5.53
CA GLY A 181 7.02 9.48 6.09
C GLY A 181 6.25 9.76 7.38
N ILE A 182 6.78 10.60 8.27
CA ILE A 182 6.04 11.05 9.46
C ILE A 182 4.77 11.81 9.04
N GLY A 183 4.89 12.80 8.13
CA GLY A 183 3.74 13.58 7.65
C GLY A 183 2.63 12.72 7.04
N GLN A 184 3.01 11.67 6.31
CA GLN A 184 2.05 10.70 5.77
C GLN A 184 1.25 9.99 6.87
N LEU A 185 1.90 9.57 7.96
CA LEU A 185 1.23 8.85 9.04
C LEU A 185 0.44 9.79 9.95
N LEU A 186 0.92 11.02 10.20
CA LEU A 186 0.12 12.05 10.86
C LEU A 186 -1.17 12.32 10.09
N LYS A 187 -1.09 12.47 8.78
CA LYS A 187 -2.27 12.65 7.91
C LYS A 187 -3.20 11.45 7.96
N THR A 188 -2.66 10.25 7.93
CA THR A 188 -3.45 9.01 8.01
C THR A 188 -4.16 8.90 9.36
N GLY A 189 -3.50 9.20 10.47
CA GLY A 189 -4.10 9.18 11.80
C GLY A 189 -5.25 10.19 11.94
N MET A 190 -5.08 11.43 11.44
CA MET A 190 -6.16 12.43 11.40
C MET A 190 -7.39 11.94 10.61
N LEU A 191 -7.14 11.32 9.47
CA LEU A 191 -8.19 10.80 8.60
C LEU A 191 -8.97 9.68 9.30
N LEU A 192 -8.26 8.73 9.90
CA LEU A 192 -8.90 7.62 10.63
C LEU A 192 -9.62 8.13 11.89
N ARG A 193 -9.08 9.14 12.59
CA ARG A 193 -9.77 9.80 13.71
C ARG A 193 -11.12 10.34 13.26
N ASN A 194 -11.14 11.12 12.19
CA ASN A 194 -12.38 11.71 11.67
C ASN A 194 -13.40 10.64 11.26
N ALA A 195 -12.96 9.50 10.78
CA ALA A 195 -13.83 8.40 10.34
C ALA A 195 -14.40 7.59 11.50
N TYR A 196 -13.62 7.38 12.57
CA TYR A 196 -13.91 6.32 13.54
C TYR A 196 -14.04 6.76 15.00
N PHE A 197 -13.34 7.82 15.42
CA PHE A 197 -13.19 8.16 16.84
C PHE A 197 -14.53 8.28 17.59
N ASN A 198 -15.46 9.05 17.03
CA ASN A 198 -16.78 9.24 17.60
C ASN A 198 -17.66 7.98 17.47
N LYS A 199 -17.55 7.25 16.36
CA LYS A 199 -18.33 6.03 16.11
C LYS A 199 -17.95 4.88 17.03
N LEU A 200 -16.71 4.85 17.48
CA LEU A 200 -16.21 3.90 18.47
C LEU A 200 -16.41 4.37 19.92
N ASN A 201 -17.05 5.54 20.12
CA ASN A 201 -17.30 6.17 21.42
C ASN A 201 -16.02 6.42 22.24
N LEU A 202 -14.88 6.67 21.57
CA LEU A 202 -13.60 6.89 22.23
C LEU A 202 -13.48 8.30 22.85
N GLY A 203 -14.33 9.25 22.46
CA GLY A 203 -14.37 10.61 23.00
C GLY A 203 -15.13 10.76 24.31
N ASN A 204 -16.06 9.86 24.61
CA ASN A 204 -16.96 9.97 25.76
C ASN A 204 -16.48 9.21 27.00
N THR A 205 -15.46 8.37 26.85
CA THR A 205 -14.91 7.55 27.92
C THR A 205 -13.39 7.67 27.97
N THR A 206 -12.82 7.52 29.17
CA THR A 206 -11.36 7.42 29.30
C THR A 206 -10.90 6.16 28.58
N ILE A 207 -10.02 6.30 27.59
CA ILE A 207 -9.43 5.18 26.88
C ILE A 207 -8.71 4.27 27.88
N SER A 208 -9.03 2.98 27.88
CA SER A 208 -8.38 1.97 28.71
C SER A 208 -7.33 1.18 27.91
N SER A 209 -6.44 0.48 28.62
CA SER A 209 -5.44 -0.40 28.00
C SER A 209 -6.05 -1.57 27.19
N LYS A 210 -7.36 -1.82 27.36
CA LYS A 210 -8.09 -2.84 26.62
C LYS A 210 -8.75 -2.30 25.34
N ASP A 211 -8.86 -0.98 25.18
CA ASP A 211 -9.53 -0.38 24.02
C ASP A 211 -8.63 -0.30 22.79
N VAL A 212 -7.33 -0.13 22.98
CA VAL A 212 -6.36 0.04 21.91
C VAL A 212 -5.20 -0.95 22.07
N VAL A 213 -4.99 -1.77 21.06
CA VAL A 213 -3.86 -2.69 20.96
C VAL A 213 -3.00 -2.30 19.76
N ALA A 214 -1.70 -2.16 19.97
CA ALA A 214 -0.78 -1.80 18.90
C ALA A 214 0.30 -2.88 18.73
N TYR A 215 0.55 -3.25 17.50
CA TYR A 215 1.63 -4.15 17.10
C TYR A 215 2.58 -3.43 16.15
N SER A 216 3.87 -3.68 16.28
CA SER A 216 4.88 -3.23 15.32
C SER A 216 5.90 -4.32 15.06
N THR A 217 6.44 -4.36 13.85
CA THR A 217 7.66 -5.13 13.57
C THR A 217 8.88 -4.43 14.22
N ARG A 218 9.97 -5.17 14.43
CA ARG A 218 11.19 -4.66 15.11
C ARG A 218 12.05 -3.78 14.18
N TYR A 219 11.44 -2.74 13.60
CA TYR A 219 12.13 -1.74 12.78
C TYR A 219 11.80 -0.34 13.28
N ARG A 220 12.80 0.55 13.34
CA ARG A 220 12.61 1.96 13.75
C ARG A 220 11.48 2.63 12.98
N ARG A 221 11.48 2.49 11.65
CA ARG A 221 10.48 3.11 10.77
C ARG A 221 9.04 2.66 11.04
N THR A 222 8.80 1.41 11.43
CA THR A 222 7.44 0.93 11.74
C THR A 222 6.97 1.42 13.10
N VAL A 223 7.86 1.44 14.09
CA VAL A 223 7.56 2.00 15.43
C VAL A 223 7.23 3.50 15.31
N GLN A 224 8.09 4.27 14.65
CA GLN A 224 7.88 5.71 14.43
C GLN A 224 6.59 5.98 13.66
N SER A 225 6.27 5.15 12.66
CA SER A 225 5.02 5.22 11.91
C SER A 225 3.79 4.99 12.79
N ALA A 226 3.84 4.00 13.67
CA ALA A 226 2.75 3.73 14.62
C ALA A 226 2.54 4.91 15.58
N ILE A 227 3.64 5.48 16.12
CA ILE A 227 3.58 6.62 17.05
C ILE A 227 2.95 7.83 16.35
N ALA A 228 3.40 8.17 15.14
CA ALA A 228 2.87 9.31 14.39
C ALA A 228 1.36 9.16 14.09
N LEU A 229 0.93 7.95 13.69
CA LEU A 229 -0.50 7.68 13.47
C LEU A 229 -1.29 7.81 14.77
N LEU A 230 -0.86 7.17 15.86
CA LEU A 230 -1.58 7.20 17.13
C LEU A 230 -1.63 8.61 17.73
N TYR A 231 -0.60 9.43 17.53
CA TYR A 231 -0.56 10.81 17.99
C TYR A 231 -1.76 11.62 17.46
N THR A 232 -2.01 11.59 16.16
CA THR A 232 -3.12 12.33 15.56
C THR A 232 -4.45 11.60 15.67
N PHE A 233 -4.44 10.27 15.78
CA PHE A 233 -5.65 9.50 15.99
C PHE A 233 -6.25 9.74 17.39
N LEU A 234 -5.44 9.74 18.44
CA LEU A 234 -5.90 9.86 19.81
C LEU A 234 -6.22 11.30 20.20
N GLU A 235 -5.49 12.31 19.68
CA GLU A 235 -5.61 13.76 19.96
C GLU A 235 -6.17 14.03 21.38
N ASN A 236 -6.14 15.18 21.97
CA ASN A 236 -6.54 15.45 23.34
C ASN A 236 -5.98 14.43 24.37
N ASP A 237 -5.20 14.86 25.32
CA ASP A 237 -4.55 14.00 26.32
C ASP A 237 -3.79 12.79 25.74
N VAL A 238 -3.25 12.98 24.52
CA VAL A 238 -2.48 11.93 23.79
C VAL A 238 -1.51 11.21 24.71
N PHE A 239 -0.86 11.98 25.57
CA PHE A 239 0.15 11.46 26.49
C PHE A 239 -0.43 10.48 27.49
N GLN A 240 -1.56 10.85 28.14
CA GLN A 240 -2.24 9.97 29.08
C GLN A 240 -2.80 8.72 28.39
N ASN A 241 -3.27 8.88 27.17
CA ASN A 241 -3.81 7.77 26.39
C ASN A 241 -2.70 6.82 25.91
N LEU A 242 -1.57 7.34 25.42
CA LEU A 242 -0.44 6.52 25.01
C LEU A 242 0.14 5.72 26.19
N ALA A 243 0.22 6.31 27.38
CA ALA A 243 0.70 5.61 28.58
C ALA A 243 -0.12 4.36 28.94
N LYS A 244 -1.37 4.27 28.49
CA LYS A 244 -2.25 3.11 28.70
C LYS A 244 -2.11 2.03 27.62
N ILE A 245 -1.44 2.33 26.50
CA ILE A 245 -1.25 1.40 25.38
C ILE A 245 0.13 0.76 25.51
N THR A 246 0.21 -0.53 25.32
CA THR A 246 1.50 -1.24 25.19
C THR A 246 1.70 -1.67 23.76
N MET A 247 2.81 -1.24 23.15
CA MET A 247 3.18 -1.68 21.81
C MET A 247 3.78 -3.07 21.87
N ARG A 248 3.18 -4.02 21.17
CA ARG A 248 3.61 -5.41 21.08
C ARG A 248 4.53 -5.61 19.88
N GLU A 249 5.59 -6.39 20.08
CA GLU A 249 6.56 -6.69 19.03
C GLU A 249 6.14 -7.88 18.19
N SER A 250 6.45 -7.82 16.89
CA SER A 250 6.53 -8.98 16.01
C SER A 250 7.90 -9.09 15.38
N SER A 251 8.54 -10.25 15.50
CA SER A 251 9.80 -10.57 14.81
C SER A 251 9.59 -10.84 13.31
N SER A 252 8.35 -11.08 12.88
CA SER A 252 7.99 -11.41 11.49
C SER A 252 7.21 -10.30 10.81
N LEU A 253 7.49 -10.06 9.53
CA LEU A 253 6.71 -9.15 8.69
C LEU A 253 5.26 -9.62 8.49
N ALA A 254 5.01 -10.90 8.73
CA ALA A 254 3.70 -11.53 8.63
C ALA A 254 2.95 -11.60 9.96
N PHE A 255 3.49 -11.06 11.05
CA PHE A 255 2.89 -11.12 12.40
C PHE A 255 2.41 -12.54 12.77
N CYS A 256 3.20 -13.55 12.42
CA CYS A 256 2.79 -14.96 12.41
C CYS A 256 2.96 -15.66 13.78
N ASN A 257 3.52 -14.98 14.79
CA ASN A 257 3.74 -15.56 16.13
C ASN A 257 4.37 -16.96 16.05
N ALA A 258 3.70 -17.99 16.61
CA ALA A 258 4.15 -19.38 16.58
C ALA A 258 4.08 -20.03 15.17
N ASP A 259 3.28 -19.50 14.27
CA ASP A 259 3.05 -20.07 12.93
C ASP A 259 3.97 -19.46 11.86
N CYS A 260 5.20 -19.13 12.21
CA CYS A 260 6.17 -18.52 11.28
C CYS A 260 6.98 -19.54 10.48
N ALA A 261 7.28 -20.69 11.08
CA ALA A 261 8.12 -21.72 10.46
C ALA A 261 7.29 -22.61 9.52
N CYS A 262 7.58 -22.56 8.21
CA CYS A 262 6.93 -23.39 7.22
C CYS A 262 7.90 -23.71 6.09
N PRO A 263 8.60 -24.87 6.12
CA PRO A 263 9.57 -25.26 5.08
C PRO A 263 8.98 -25.28 3.67
N VAL A 264 7.73 -25.72 3.53
CA VAL A 264 7.02 -25.77 2.25
C VAL A 264 6.80 -24.36 1.66
N ALA A 265 6.59 -23.35 2.51
CA ALA A 265 6.50 -21.97 2.03
C ALA A 265 7.80 -21.54 1.34
N GLU A 266 8.97 -21.90 1.87
CA GLU A 266 10.26 -21.57 1.24
C GLU A 266 10.45 -22.28 -0.10
N LYS A 267 9.92 -23.50 -0.25
CA LYS A 267 9.89 -24.22 -1.56
C LYS A 267 9.09 -23.43 -2.60
N TYR A 268 7.88 -22.95 -2.24
CA TYR A 268 7.07 -22.13 -3.14
C TYR A 268 7.72 -20.76 -3.43
N LEU A 269 8.41 -20.18 -2.47
CA LEU A 269 9.15 -18.93 -2.70
C LEU A 269 10.29 -19.13 -3.73
N LYS A 270 11.07 -20.21 -3.61
CA LYS A 270 12.13 -20.54 -4.58
C LYS A 270 11.54 -20.77 -5.99
N GLN A 271 10.43 -21.47 -6.07
CA GLN A 271 9.73 -21.68 -7.34
C GLN A 271 9.25 -20.35 -7.95
N TYR A 272 8.64 -19.50 -7.14
CA TYR A 272 8.21 -18.15 -7.56
C TYR A 272 9.39 -17.30 -8.05
N TYR A 273 10.53 -17.33 -7.37
CA TYR A 273 11.73 -16.62 -7.84
C TYR A 273 12.29 -17.19 -9.15
N LYS A 274 12.18 -18.47 -9.35
CA LYS A 274 12.53 -19.09 -10.64
C LYS A 274 11.59 -18.58 -11.74
N GLU A 275 10.27 -18.59 -11.53
CA GLU A 275 9.27 -18.10 -12.49
C GLU A 275 9.54 -16.63 -12.88
N THR A 276 9.83 -15.76 -11.90
CA THR A 276 10.12 -14.34 -12.16
C THR A 276 11.46 -14.15 -12.86
N GLY A 277 12.48 -14.91 -12.47
CA GLY A 277 13.80 -14.88 -13.10
C GLY A 277 13.77 -15.33 -14.57
N ASP A 278 13.05 -16.42 -14.86
CA ASP A 278 12.91 -16.92 -16.24
C ASP A 278 12.09 -15.95 -17.10
N ARG A 279 11.09 -15.29 -16.52
CA ARG A 279 10.33 -14.21 -17.17
C ARG A 279 11.23 -13.02 -17.49
N LEU A 280 12.05 -12.57 -16.56
CA LEU A 280 12.97 -11.47 -16.80
C LEU A 280 13.96 -11.79 -17.92
N LYS A 281 14.50 -13.01 -17.95
CA LYS A 281 15.41 -13.48 -19.02
C LYS A 281 14.76 -13.45 -20.40
N SER A 282 13.45 -13.62 -20.49
CA SER A 282 12.72 -13.54 -21.77
C SER A 282 12.55 -12.11 -22.29
N HIS A 283 13.04 -11.09 -21.54
CA HIS A 283 12.98 -9.68 -21.91
C HIS A 283 14.38 -9.04 -21.92
N PRO A 284 15.23 -9.34 -22.91
CA PRO A 284 16.63 -8.90 -22.94
C PRO A 284 16.77 -7.37 -22.88
N ALA A 285 15.90 -6.61 -23.56
CA ALA A 285 15.92 -5.15 -23.50
C ALA A 285 15.66 -4.60 -22.08
N VAL A 286 14.85 -5.29 -21.28
CA VAL A 286 14.62 -4.92 -19.86
C VAL A 286 15.85 -5.29 -19.03
N MET A 287 16.48 -6.42 -19.29
CA MET A 287 17.72 -6.80 -18.62
C MET A 287 18.83 -5.78 -18.86
N ASP A 288 18.99 -5.32 -20.10
CA ASP A 288 19.97 -4.30 -20.46
C ASP A 288 19.65 -2.96 -19.80
N LEU A 289 18.37 -2.56 -19.80
CA LEU A 289 17.91 -1.35 -19.10
C LEU A 289 18.23 -1.42 -17.60
N ILE A 290 17.95 -2.55 -16.94
CA ILE A 290 18.26 -2.75 -15.51
C ILE A 290 19.78 -2.67 -15.30
N LYS A 291 20.58 -3.36 -16.12
CA LYS A 291 22.03 -3.37 -16.00
C LYS A 291 22.63 -1.96 -16.13
N GLN A 292 22.26 -1.24 -17.19
CA GLN A 292 22.72 0.13 -17.43
C GLN A 292 22.32 1.07 -16.29
N THR A 293 21.04 1.03 -15.89
CA THR A 293 20.53 1.93 -14.87
C THR A 293 21.11 1.60 -13.49
N SER A 294 21.28 0.33 -13.15
CA SER A 294 21.91 -0.09 -11.88
C SER A 294 23.34 0.40 -11.74
N ASN A 295 24.13 0.37 -12.82
CA ASN A 295 25.51 0.87 -12.82
C ASN A 295 25.59 2.38 -12.51
N ILE A 296 24.55 3.13 -12.88
CA ILE A 296 24.48 4.57 -12.61
C ILE A 296 23.94 4.83 -11.19
N VAL A 297 22.91 4.08 -10.76
CA VAL A 297 22.19 4.33 -9.51
C VAL A 297 22.95 3.86 -8.28
N PHE A 298 23.58 2.70 -8.34
CA PHE A 298 24.24 2.11 -7.16
C PHE A 298 25.75 2.39 -7.14
N GLU A 299 26.29 2.55 -5.94
CA GLU A 299 27.76 2.68 -5.76
C GLU A 299 28.46 1.34 -5.96
N MET A 300 27.80 0.23 -5.59
CA MET A 300 28.28 -1.13 -5.77
C MET A 300 27.33 -1.93 -6.66
N PRO A 301 27.38 -1.75 -7.99
CA PRO A 301 26.39 -2.32 -8.92
C PRO A 301 26.51 -3.85 -9.10
N ASP A 302 27.63 -4.46 -8.71
CA ASP A 302 27.87 -5.89 -8.93
C ASP A 302 27.21 -6.82 -7.94
N GLN A 303 26.60 -6.28 -6.88
CA GLN A 303 25.81 -7.08 -5.94
C GLN A 303 24.56 -7.62 -6.64
N ALA A 304 24.23 -8.90 -6.40
CA ALA A 304 23.07 -9.55 -7.00
C ALA A 304 21.75 -8.80 -6.73
N GLN A 305 21.65 -8.17 -5.54
CA GLN A 305 20.46 -7.39 -5.13
C GLN A 305 20.25 -6.15 -5.99
N THR A 306 21.32 -5.48 -6.47
CA THR A 306 21.23 -4.26 -7.28
C THR A 306 20.71 -4.53 -8.69
N LYS A 307 20.78 -5.77 -9.16
CA LYS A 307 20.29 -6.22 -10.48
C LYS A 307 18.80 -6.63 -10.45
N HIS A 308 18.14 -6.52 -9.29
CA HIS A 308 16.72 -6.85 -9.16
C HIS A 308 15.84 -5.63 -9.50
N PRO A 309 14.84 -5.77 -10.38
CA PRO A 309 14.04 -4.63 -10.87
C PRO A 309 13.34 -3.85 -9.76
N TYR A 310 12.86 -4.53 -8.72
CA TYR A 310 12.19 -3.87 -7.59
C TYR A 310 13.15 -3.13 -6.65
N THR A 311 14.39 -3.60 -6.51
CA THR A 311 15.42 -2.88 -5.75
C THR A 311 15.82 -1.58 -6.47
N LEU A 312 15.98 -1.65 -7.79
CA LEU A 312 16.26 -0.49 -8.61
C LEU A 312 15.10 0.51 -8.62
N ARG A 313 13.86 0.01 -8.69
CA ARG A 313 12.65 0.84 -8.55
C ARG A 313 12.61 1.56 -7.20
N ASP A 314 12.90 0.87 -6.10
CA ASP A 314 12.94 1.44 -4.75
C ASP A 314 13.99 2.56 -4.66
N ALA A 315 15.18 2.33 -5.20
CA ALA A 315 16.25 3.32 -5.25
C ALA A 315 15.85 4.57 -6.04
N LEU A 316 15.23 4.40 -7.22
CA LEU A 316 14.76 5.52 -8.05
C LEU A 316 13.63 6.30 -7.39
N LEU A 317 12.72 5.63 -6.65
CA LEU A 317 11.69 6.32 -5.89
C LEU A 317 12.26 7.29 -4.86
N THR A 318 13.40 6.99 -4.25
CA THR A 318 14.05 7.91 -3.31
C THR A 318 14.36 9.26 -3.97
N TYR A 319 14.97 9.28 -5.17
CA TYR A 319 15.23 10.54 -5.87
C TYR A 319 13.93 11.25 -6.26
N ILE A 320 12.96 10.51 -6.77
CA ILE A 320 11.70 11.06 -7.30
C ILE A 320 10.86 11.66 -6.19
N CYS A 321 10.68 10.94 -5.07
CA CYS A 321 9.80 11.35 -3.98
C CYS A 321 10.37 12.55 -3.21
N HIS A 322 11.67 12.74 -3.25
CA HIS A 322 12.36 13.86 -2.61
C HIS A 322 12.77 14.97 -3.60
N GLY A 323 12.27 14.92 -4.84
CA GLY A 323 12.48 15.98 -5.84
C GLY A 323 13.94 16.17 -6.25
N SER A 324 14.79 15.15 -6.05
CA SER A 324 16.21 15.20 -6.39
C SER A 324 16.44 14.86 -7.84
N SER A 325 17.52 15.40 -8.41
CA SER A 325 17.96 15.05 -9.75
C SER A 325 18.31 13.57 -9.84
N LEU A 326 17.96 12.93 -10.94
CA LEU A 326 18.37 11.56 -11.20
C LEU A 326 19.90 11.46 -11.27
N PRO A 327 20.50 10.36 -10.78
CA PRO A 327 21.95 10.26 -10.65
C PRO A 327 22.66 10.15 -12.00
N CYS A 328 23.91 10.60 -12.01
CA CYS A 328 24.82 10.50 -13.14
C CYS A 328 26.16 9.91 -12.71
N ILE A 329 26.88 9.35 -13.69
CA ILE A 329 28.28 8.96 -13.56
C ILE A 329 29.09 9.68 -14.62
N ASN A 330 30.37 9.95 -14.33
CA ASN A 330 31.33 10.38 -15.32
C ASN A 330 32.08 9.14 -15.81
N TYR A 331 31.99 8.86 -17.08
CA TYR A 331 32.73 7.80 -17.73
C TYR A 331 33.60 8.42 -18.79
N GLU A 332 34.92 8.36 -18.59
CA GLU A 332 35.92 9.07 -19.40
C GLU A 332 35.59 10.57 -19.54
N THR A 333 35.26 11.02 -20.74
CA THR A 333 34.88 12.41 -21.04
C THR A 333 33.38 12.66 -21.08
N GLN A 334 32.57 11.61 -20.89
CA GLN A 334 31.10 11.69 -21.02
C GLN A 334 30.41 11.59 -19.67
N ARG A 335 29.39 12.44 -19.45
CA ARG A 335 28.48 12.36 -18.32
C ARG A 335 27.26 11.53 -18.72
N ILE A 336 27.09 10.37 -18.09
CA ILE A 336 26.00 9.43 -18.35
C ILE A 336 25.02 9.50 -17.18
N CYS A 337 23.76 9.84 -17.46
CA CYS A 337 22.72 10.02 -16.44
C CYS A 337 21.58 9.03 -16.63
N VAL A 338 20.88 8.71 -15.54
CA VAL A 338 19.57 8.07 -15.63
C VAL A 338 18.60 9.03 -16.30
N LYS A 339 17.92 8.55 -17.34
CA LYS A 339 16.94 9.33 -18.11
C LYS A 339 15.50 8.97 -17.67
N THR A 340 14.56 9.82 -17.99
CA THR A 340 13.11 9.60 -17.72
C THR A 340 12.61 8.31 -18.38
N GLU A 341 13.13 7.97 -19.58
CA GLU A 341 12.77 6.73 -20.30
C GLU A 341 13.20 5.49 -19.52
N HIS A 342 14.37 5.52 -18.85
CA HIS A 342 14.84 4.41 -17.99
C HIS A 342 13.87 4.21 -16.82
N VAL A 343 13.44 5.31 -16.20
CA VAL A 343 12.47 5.27 -15.09
C VAL A 343 11.14 4.71 -15.58
N THR A 344 10.57 5.29 -16.62
CA THR A 344 9.24 4.89 -17.13
C THR A 344 9.22 3.45 -17.63
N GLY A 345 10.28 3.00 -18.30
CA GLY A 345 10.45 1.61 -18.77
C GLY A 345 10.50 0.62 -17.61
N LEU A 346 11.32 0.90 -16.58
CA LEU A 346 11.42 0.05 -15.39
C LEU A 346 10.11 -0.03 -14.62
N PHE A 347 9.44 1.11 -14.43
CA PHE A 347 8.17 1.16 -13.69
C PHE A 347 7.06 0.45 -14.44
N ALA A 348 6.99 0.61 -15.77
CA ALA A 348 6.05 -0.13 -16.60
C ALA A 348 6.28 -1.65 -16.52
N TYR A 349 7.55 -2.10 -16.58
CA TYR A 349 7.89 -3.51 -16.44
C TYR A 349 7.48 -4.06 -15.07
N THR A 350 7.85 -3.37 -13.98
CA THR A 350 7.52 -3.85 -12.62
C THR A 350 6.01 -3.85 -12.34
N GLU A 351 5.25 -2.92 -12.89
CA GLU A 351 3.79 -2.91 -12.82
C GLU A 351 3.18 -4.07 -13.62
N TRP A 352 3.64 -4.30 -14.84
CA TRP A 352 3.21 -5.42 -15.66
C TRP A 352 3.54 -6.76 -14.99
N GLU A 353 4.76 -6.94 -14.52
CA GLU A 353 5.19 -8.15 -13.84
C GLU A 353 4.38 -8.40 -12.57
N SER A 354 4.11 -7.36 -11.77
CA SER A 354 3.32 -7.50 -10.55
C SER A 354 1.91 -8.01 -10.83
N ARG A 355 1.28 -7.57 -11.92
CA ARG A 355 -0.03 -8.08 -12.38
C ARG A 355 0.02 -9.55 -12.80
N LEU A 356 1.10 -9.98 -13.44
CA LEU A 356 1.29 -11.41 -13.75
C LEU A 356 1.54 -12.25 -12.51
N ASN A 357 2.26 -11.70 -11.55
CA ASN A 357 2.56 -12.37 -10.29
C ASN A 357 1.31 -12.73 -9.47
N ILE A 358 0.19 -11.99 -9.65
CA ILE A 358 -1.10 -12.36 -9.05
C ILE A 358 -1.56 -13.74 -9.51
N LYS A 359 -1.29 -14.09 -10.76
CA LYS A 359 -1.71 -15.36 -11.37
C LYS A 359 -0.78 -16.52 -11.02
N SER A 360 0.39 -16.27 -10.41
CA SER A 360 1.33 -17.33 -10.02
C SER A 360 0.76 -18.17 -8.88
N THR A 361 0.62 -19.46 -9.13
CA THR A 361 0.20 -20.46 -8.14
C THR A 361 1.22 -20.57 -7.00
N SER A 362 2.51 -20.52 -7.32
CA SER A 362 3.60 -20.59 -6.33
C SER A 362 3.56 -19.39 -5.40
N ARG A 363 3.41 -18.16 -5.94
CA ARG A 363 3.25 -16.96 -5.13
C ARG A 363 2.01 -17.01 -4.24
N ARG A 364 0.87 -17.46 -4.79
CA ARG A 364 -0.38 -17.59 -4.03
C ARG A 364 -0.21 -18.57 -2.87
N LYS A 365 0.32 -19.77 -3.13
CA LYS A 365 0.55 -20.79 -2.10
C LYS A 365 1.53 -20.30 -1.04
N TYR A 366 2.64 -19.67 -1.45
CA TYR A 366 3.57 -19.02 -0.53
C TYR A 366 2.87 -17.98 0.36
N GLY A 367 2.08 -17.06 -0.24
CA GLY A 367 1.35 -16.02 0.48
C GLY A 367 0.37 -16.58 1.52
N LEU A 368 -0.40 -17.61 1.16
CA LEU A 368 -1.32 -18.28 2.08
C LEU A 368 -0.59 -18.85 3.30
N LEU A 369 0.49 -19.61 3.11
CA LEU A 369 1.22 -20.20 4.23
C LEU A 369 1.88 -19.15 5.13
N LYS A 370 2.44 -18.07 4.56
CA LYS A 370 3.02 -16.98 5.34
C LYS A 370 1.99 -16.13 6.07
N ALA A 371 0.79 -16.00 5.52
CA ALA A 371 -0.26 -15.16 6.08
C ALA A 371 -1.10 -15.85 7.17
N TYR A 372 -1.03 -17.16 7.31
CA TYR A 372 -1.91 -17.92 8.20
C TYR A 372 -1.88 -17.41 9.65
N GLY A 373 -0.69 -17.25 10.22
CA GLY A 373 -0.56 -16.75 11.59
C GLY A 373 -1.12 -15.34 11.78
N LEU A 374 -0.93 -14.47 10.77
CA LEU A 374 -1.54 -13.13 10.76
C LEU A 374 -3.07 -13.23 10.71
N LEU A 375 -3.61 -14.06 9.84
CA LEU A 375 -5.07 -14.23 9.71
C LEU A 375 -5.67 -14.80 10.99
N ARG A 376 -5.02 -15.75 11.66
CA ARG A 376 -5.44 -16.23 12.98
C ARG A 376 -5.51 -15.11 14.01
N ASN A 377 -4.50 -14.24 14.04
CA ASN A 377 -4.47 -13.08 14.93
C ASN A 377 -5.61 -12.10 14.63
N VAL A 378 -5.86 -11.83 13.34
CA VAL A 378 -7.00 -11.02 12.89
C VAL A 378 -8.32 -11.60 13.37
N VAL A 379 -8.59 -12.88 13.09
CA VAL A 379 -9.84 -13.54 13.49
C VAL A 379 -9.99 -13.59 15.01
N SER A 380 -8.92 -13.82 15.76
CA SER A 380 -8.94 -13.76 17.23
C SER A 380 -9.40 -12.40 17.74
N HIS A 381 -8.87 -11.30 17.19
CA HIS A 381 -9.33 -9.95 17.57
C HIS A 381 -10.75 -9.66 17.11
N MET A 382 -11.17 -10.14 15.94
CA MET A 382 -12.56 -10.01 15.50
C MET A 382 -13.53 -10.69 16.48
N VAL A 383 -13.20 -11.92 16.91
CA VAL A 383 -13.99 -12.65 17.90
C VAL A 383 -14.04 -11.91 19.24
N GLN A 384 -12.91 -11.36 19.70
CA GLN A 384 -12.89 -10.55 20.92
C GLN A 384 -13.75 -9.29 20.81
N MET A 385 -13.73 -8.60 19.66
CA MET A 385 -14.59 -7.44 19.40
C MET A 385 -16.09 -7.80 19.45
N VAL A 386 -16.43 -8.98 18.94
CA VAL A 386 -17.80 -9.49 18.95
C VAL A 386 -18.25 -9.89 20.36
N SER A 387 -17.43 -10.64 21.10
CA SER A 387 -17.80 -11.21 22.39
C SER A 387 -17.67 -10.25 23.58
N GLU A 388 -16.65 -9.38 23.55
CA GLU A 388 -16.29 -8.51 24.66
C GLU A 388 -16.46 -7.02 24.33
N SER A 389 -16.86 -6.68 23.10
CA SER A 389 -16.86 -5.30 22.55
C SER A 389 -15.49 -4.60 22.71
N LYS A 390 -14.41 -5.36 22.81
CA LYS A 390 -13.02 -4.90 22.97
C LYS A 390 -12.05 -5.86 22.28
N PRO A 391 -10.90 -5.37 21.81
CA PRO A 391 -10.51 -3.95 21.72
C PRO A 391 -11.33 -3.17 20.69
N LYS A 392 -11.38 -1.84 20.83
CA LYS A 392 -12.02 -0.96 19.83
C LYS A 392 -11.11 -0.75 18.62
N ILE A 393 -9.80 -0.77 18.83
CA ILE A 393 -8.80 -0.59 17.77
C ILE A 393 -7.65 -1.58 17.95
N VAL A 394 -7.28 -2.22 16.85
CA VAL A 394 -6.04 -3.00 16.75
C VAL A 394 -5.21 -2.43 15.60
N LEU A 395 -4.04 -1.90 15.92
CA LEU A 395 -3.10 -1.34 14.94
C LEU A 395 -1.96 -2.32 14.66
N PHE A 396 -1.71 -2.63 13.40
CA PHE A 396 -0.54 -3.38 12.93
C PHE A 396 0.33 -2.46 12.06
N SER A 397 1.46 -2.03 12.61
CA SER A 397 2.44 -1.24 11.86
C SER A 397 3.52 -2.14 11.27
N GLY A 398 3.47 -2.29 9.94
CA GLY A 398 4.32 -3.23 9.22
C GLY A 398 4.85 -2.69 7.89
N HIS A 399 4.91 -3.57 6.93
CA HIS A 399 5.58 -3.39 5.65
C HIS A 399 4.61 -3.63 4.48
N ASP A 400 5.05 -3.38 3.27
CA ASP A 400 4.34 -3.78 2.05
C ASP A 400 4.00 -5.27 2.05
N LYS A 401 4.95 -6.12 2.45
CA LYS A 401 4.75 -7.57 2.57
C LYS A 401 3.66 -7.94 3.58
N THR A 402 3.51 -7.20 4.66
CA THR A 402 2.43 -7.42 5.64
C THR A 402 1.05 -7.27 4.97
N LEU A 403 0.88 -6.20 4.19
CA LEU A 403 -0.37 -5.93 3.48
C LEU A 403 -0.61 -6.94 2.34
N GLU A 404 0.45 -7.31 1.60
CA GLU A 404 0.38 -8.35 0.56
C GLU A 404 -0.05 -9.71 1.14
N TYR A 405 0.49 -10.11 2.29
CA TYR A 405 0.13 -11.38 2.94
C TYR A 405 -1.34 -11.36 3.38
N LEU A 406 -1.79 -10.28 4.02
CA LEU A 406 -3.19 -10.16 4.43
C LEU A 406 -4.14 -10.22 3.23
N ALA A 407 -3.83 -9.47 2.16
CA ALA A 407 -4.61 -9.51 0.93
C ALA A 407 -4.64 -10.92 0.30
N SER A 408 -3.50 -11.62 0.31
CA SER A 408 -3.40 -13.00 -0.19
C SER A 408 -4.26 -13.97 0.62
N ALA A 409 -4.24 -13.84 1.96
CA ALA A 409 -5.04 -14.67 2.86
C ALA A 409 -6.55 -14.49 2.64
N LEU A 410 -6.97 -13.26 2.37
CA LEU A 410 -8.36 -12.93 2.06
C LEU A 410 -8.73 -13.17 0.59
N GLY A 411 -7.78 -13.58 -0.26
CA GLY A 411 -8.01 -13.78 -1.68
C GLY A 411 -8.27 -12.50 -2.47
N ILE A 412 -7.86 -11.34 -1.94
CA ILE A 412 -8.05 -10.05 -2.59
C ILE A 412 -7.01 -9.88 -3.69
N VAL A 413 -7.51 -9.74 -4.92
CA VAL A 413 -6.71 -9.51 -6.11
C VAL A 413 -6.95 -8.09 -6.59
N SER A 414 -6.07 -7.16 -6.21
CA SER A 414 -6.14 -5.77 -6.67
C SER A 414 -4.75 -5.16 -6.81
N ASP A 415 -4.62 -4.19 -7.71
CA ASP A 415 -3.35 -3.46 -7.94
C ASP A 415 -2.84 -2.80 -6.65
N TYR A 416 -3.74 -2.32 -5.79
CA TYR A 416 -3.41 -1.68 -4.51
C TYR A 416 -2.85 -2.64 -3.45
N ALA A 417 -3.22 -3.91 -3.55
CA ALA A 417 -2.79 -4.94 -2.60
C ALA A 417 -1.46 -5.58 -2.98
N ILE A 418 -1.00 -5.38 -4.23
CA ILE A 418 0.18 -6.08 -4.77
C ILE A 418 1.46 -5.29 -4.54
N LEU A 419 1.40 -3.99 -4.71
CA LEU A 419 2.50 -3.04 -4.49
C LEU A 419 1.98 -1.87 -3.67
N PRO A 420 1.71 -2.08 -2.38
CA PRO A 420 1.22 -1.01 -1.52
C PRO A 420 2.23 0.15 -1.47
N ASN A 421 1.78 1.37 -1.68
CA ASN A 421 2.60 2.58 -1.54
C ASN A 421 2.98 2.82 -0.06
N TYR A 422 3.93 3.73 0.19
CA TYR A 422 4.21 4.19 1.55
C TYR A 422 2.93 4.70 2.23
N ALA A 423 2.81 4.46 3.53
CA ALA A 423 1.63 4.79 4.34
C ALA A 423 0.30 4.23 3.79
N SER A 424 0.34 3.21 2.93
CA SER A 424 -0.88 2.45 2.57
C SER A 424 -1.52 1.88 3.81
N ARG A 425 -2.84 1.94 3.85
CA ARG A 425 -3.65 1.44 4.94
C ARG A 425 -4.65 0.38 4.46
N PHE A 426 -4.82 -0.63 5.30
CA PHE A 426 -5.80 -1.70 5.13
C PHE A 426 -6.63 -1.72 6.41
N VAL A 427 -7.92 -1.51 6.31
CA VAL A 427 -8.82 -1.42 7.46
C VAL A 427 -9.87 -2.51 7.36
N ILE A 428 -10.07 -3.23 8.46
CA ILE A 428 -11.19 -4.16 8.62
C ILE A 428 -12.11 -3.53 9.67
N GLU A 429 -13.32 -3.21 9.28
CA GLU A 429 -14.38 -2.71 10.17
C GLU A 429 -15.24 -3.86 10.63
N ILE A 430 -15.52 -3.94 11.92
CA ILE A 430 -16.44 -4.91 12.52
C ILE A 430 -17.72 -4.18 12.89
N CYS A 431 -18.81 -4.58 12.27
CA CYS A 431 -20.12 -3.96 12.41
C CYS A 431 -21.12 -4.95 12.99
N ARG A 432 -22.01 -4.44 13.81
CA ARG A 432 -23.19 -5.17 14.29
C ARG A 432 -24.44 -4.56 13.68
N ALA A 433 -25.30 -5.38 13.10
CA ALA A 433 -26.64 -4.95 12.74
C ALA A 433 -27.42 -4.68 14.03
N ASN A 434 -28.17 -3.58 14.06
CA ASN A 434 -29.00 -3.24 15.22
C ASN A 434 -30.35 -3.92 15.05
N PRO A 435 -30.59 -5.10 15.64
CA PRO A 435 -31.87 -5.76 15.59
C PRO A 435 -32.87 -4.93 16.43
N LYS A 436 -34.10 -4.93 16.00
CA LYS A 436 -35.19 -4.30 16.78
C LYS A 436 -35.44 -5.01 18.12
N ASN A 437 -34.89 -6.22 18.30
CA ASN A 437 -35.00 -7.05 19.51
C ASN A 437 -33.62 -7.17 20.19
N GLU A 438 -33.61 -7.18 21.52
CA GLU A 438 -32.41 -7.14 22.38
C GLU A 438 -31.56 -8.43 22.38
N ASN A 439 -31.99 -9.51 21.75
CA ASN A 439 -31.25 -10.75 21.69
C ASN A 439 -30.19 -10.67 20.55
N HIS A 440 -28.94 -10.51 20.92
CA HIS A 440 -27.81 -10.49 19.99
C HIS A 440 -27.41 -11.92 19.65
N GLU A 441 -27.57 -12.31 18.38
CA GLU A 441 -27.11 -13.58 17.87
C GLU A 441 -25.80 -13.40 17.08
N ALA A 442 -25.01 -14.46 16.93
CA ALA A 442 -23.75 -14.43 16.16
C ALA A 442 -23.97 -13.97 14.72
N HIS A 443 -25.16 -14.20 14.17
CA HIS A 443 -25.54 -13.80 12.81
C HIS A 443 -25.71 -12.28 12.61
N ASP A 444 -25.65 -11.48 13.67
CA ASP A 444 -25.80 -10.03 13.59
C ASP A 444 -24.48 -9.30 13.30
N PHE A 445 -23.36 -10.01 13.27
CA PHE A 445 -22.04 -9.42 13.11
C PHE A 445 -21.48 -9.62 11.72
N TYR A 446 -20.96 -8.53 11.17
CA TYR A 446 -20.43 -8.44 9.82
C TYR A 446 -19.10 -7.72 9.82
N PHE A 447 -18.32 -7.90 8.76
CA PHE A 447 -17.11 -7.13 8.55
C PHE A 447 -17.04 -6.54 7.14
N ARG A 448 -16.27 -5.47 7.02
CA ARG A 448 -15.96 -4.79 5.77
C ARG A 448 -14.46 -4.55 5.65
N VAL A 449 -13.93 -4.66 4.44
CA VAL A 449 -12.50 -4.47 4.16
C VAL A 449 -12.30 -3.28 3.25
N ILE A 450 -11.45 -2.33 3.69
CA ILE A 450 -11.17 -1.08 2.98
C ILE A 450 -9.67 -0.94 2.79
N ILE A 451 -9.21 -0.73 1.55
CA ILE A 451 -7.81 -0.48 1.21
C ILE A 451 -7.68 0.92 0.63
N ASN A 452 -6.91 1.80 1.30
CA ASN A 452 -6.69 3.19 0.88
C ASN A 452 -7.99 3.92 0.51
N GLY A 453 -9.05 3.75 1.29
CA GLY A 453 -10.35 4.37 1.08
C GLY A 453 -11.31 3.62 0.15
N LYS A 454 -10.88 2.53 -0.48
CA LYS A 454 -11.71 1.72 -1.37
C LYS A 454 -12.23 0.50 -0.66
N ASP A 455 -13.56 0.31 -0.67
CA ASP A 455 -14.19 -0.93 -0.21
C ASP A 455 -13.87 -2.06 -1.19
N VAL A 456 -13.25 -3.12 -0.68
CA VAL A 456 -12.83 -4.31 -1.43
C VAL A 456 -13.50 -5.58 -0.92
N THR A 457 -14.49 -5.47 -0.06
CA THR A 457 -15.17 -6.60 0.58
C THR A 457 -15.71 -7.60 -0.43
N GLN A 458 -16.28 -7.11 -1.53
CA GLN A 458 -16.81 -7.96 -2.60
C GLN A 458 -15.74 -8.63 -3.47
N MET A 459 -14.46 -8.26 -3.29
CA MET A 459 -13.34 -8.97 -3.94
C MET A 459 -12.98 -10.26 -3.20
N ILE A 460 -13.40 -10.40 -1.94
CA ILE A 460 -13.13 -11.57 -1.10
C ILE A 460 -14.00 -12.74 -1.57
N PRO A 461 -13.39 -13.87 -2.05
CA PRO A 461 -14.15 -14.94 -2.67
C PRO A 461 -15.20 -15.57 -1.75
N PHE A 462 -14.88 -15.84 -0.50
CA PHE A 462 -15.80 -16.45 0.45
C PHE A 462 -16.93 -15.52 0.92
N CYS A 463 -16.80 -14.21 0.71
CA CYS A 463 -17.86 -13.24 0.99
C CYS A 463 -18.91 -13.15 -0.12
N ARG A 464 -18.57 -13.50 -1.36
CA ARG A 464 -19.49 -13.34 -2.51
C ARG A 464 -20.74 -14.21 -2.40
N ASN A 465 -20.58 -15.41 -1.85
CA ASN A 465 -21.63 -16.42 -1.77
C ASN A 465 -22.28 -16.53 -0.37
N SER A 466 -21.90 -15.64 0.54
CA SER A 466 -22.45 -15.62 1.91
C SER A 466 -23.68 -14.71 2.00
N ASN A 467 -24.51 -14.91 3.01
CA ASN A 467 -25.61 -14.01 3.35
C ASN A 467 -25.02 -12.68 3.81
N HIS A 468 -24.94 -11.69 2.91
CA HIS A 468 -24.37 -10.39 3.18
C HIS A 468 -25.41 -9.38 3.63
N TYR A 469 -25.01 -8.46 4.51
CA TYR A 469 -25.80 -7.27 4.79
C TYR A 469 -25.56 -6.25 3.66
N SER A 470 -26.65 -5.65 3.15
CA SER A 470 -26.57 -4.59 2.13
C SER A 470 -27.01 -3.27 2.73
N GLY A 471 -26.16 -2.27 2.60
CA GLY A 471 -26.44 -0.92 3.08
C GLY A 471 -26.07 0.13 2.04
N SER A 472 -26.35 1.38 2.36
CA SER A 472 -25.98 2.51 1.49
C SER A 472 -25.67 3.76 2.31
N TYR A 473 -24.77 4.60 1.77
CA TYR A 473 -24.48 5.92 2.33
C TYR A 473 -24.49 6.98 1.23
N GLY A 474 -24.79 8.21 1.62
CA GLY A 474 -24.72 9.35 0.72
C GLY A 474 -23.31 9.94 0.68
N GLU A 475 -22.84 10.30 -0.50
CA GLU A 475 -21.58 11.01 -0.71
C GLU A 475 -21.80 12.11 -1.76
N ARG A 476 -21.15 13.26 -1.57
CA ARG A 476 -21.09 14.28 -2.61
C ARG A 476 -19.88 14.02 -3.49
N ASN A 477 -20.07 14.04 -4.82
CA ASN A 477 -18.98 13.97 -5.78
C ASN A 477 -18.17 15.29 -5.79
N ASP A 478 -17.10 15.34 -6.56
CA ASP A 478 -16.26 16.53 -6.72
C ASP A 478 -17.04 17.72 -7.34
N ASP A 479 -18.13 17.46 -8.05
CA ASP A 479 -19.03 18.44 -8.66
C ASP A 479 -20.13 18.91 -7.69
N GLY A 480 -20.20 18.34 -6.48
CA GLY A 480 -21.16 18.68 -5.43
C GLY A 480 -22.48 17.91 -5.48
N ASP A 481 -22.67 17.04 -6.47
CA ASP A 481 -23.88 16.22 -6.60
C ASP A 481 -23.95 15.11 -5.55
N TYR A 482 -25.15 14.86 -5.05
CA TYR A 482 -25.39 13.81 -4.09
C TYR A 482 -25.48 12.45 -4.79
N MET A 483 -24.55 11.55 -4.44
CA MET A 483 -24.54 10.17 -4.93
C MET A 483 -24.81 9.19 -3.80
N LYS A 484 -25.72 8.25 -4.03
CA LYS A 484 -25.92 7.10 -3.17
C LYS A 484 -24.93 6.00 -3.54
N LYS A 485 -24.06 5.63 -2.60
CA LYS A 485 -23.14 4.50 -2.75
C LYS A 485 -23.66 3.31 -1.95
N GLU A 486 -23.75 2.18 -2.61
CA GLU A 486 -24.12 0.91 -1.98
C GLU A 486 -22.86 0.16 -1.55
N TYR A 487 -22.99 -0.60 -0.46
CA TYR A 487 -21.95 -1.48 0.04
C TYR A 487 -22.56 -2.79 0.54
N LYS A 488 -21.70 -3.81 0.64
CA LYS A 488 -22.08 -5.12 1.17
C LYS A 488 -21.07 -5.54 2.22
N LEU A 489 -21.58 -6.00 3.36
CA LEU A 489 -20.79 -6.52 4.46
C LEU A 489 -20.76 -8.04 4.41
N CYS A 490 -19.64 -8.62 4.79
CA CYS A 490 -19.46 -10.07 4.88
C CYS A 490 -19.75 -10.54 6.31
N PRO A 491 -20.53 -11.62 6.53
CA PRO A 491 -20.75 -12.15 7.87
C PRO A 491 -19.46 -12.68 8.48
N ILE A 492 -19.28 -12.50 9.79
CA ILE A 492 -18.08 -12.94 10.51
C ILE A 492 -17.91 -14.47 10.44
N GLU A 493 -19.00 -15.22 10.44
CA GLU A 493 -18.92 -16.68 10.30
C GLU A 493 -18.23 -17.12 9.02
N ALA A 494 -18.32 -16.34 7.95
CA ALA A 494 -17.65 -16.68 6.68
C ALA A 494 -16.13 -16.72 6.79
N ILE A 495 -15.51 -15.76 7.50
CA ILE A 495 -14.06 -15.77 7.72
C ILE A 495 -13.66 -16.82 8.77
N ILE A 496 -14.49 -17.09 9.77
CA ILE A 496 -14.24 -18.15 10.74
C ILE A 496 -14.24 -19.50 10.04
N ARG A 497 -15.26 -19.80 9.22
CA ARG A 497 -15.31 -21.03 8.43
C ARG A 497 -14.13 -21.11 7.46
N GLN A 498 -13.78 -20.02 6.79
CA GLN A 498 -12.63 -19.98 5.88
C GLN A 498 -11.34 -20.41 6.57
N ILE A 499 -11.06 -19.94 7.79
CA ILE A 499 -9.80 -20.25 8.47
C ILE A 499 -9.79 -21.66 9.07
N HIS A 500 -10.93 -22.19 9.47
CA HIS A 500 -11.04 -23.51 10.10
C HIS A 500 -11.19 -24.65 9.08
N ASP A 501 -12.00 -24.46 8.03
CA ASP A 501 -12.41 -25.53 7.16
C ASP A 501 -11.73 -25.47 5.78
N ASP A 502 -11.62 -24.27 5.18
CA ASP A 502 -11.31 -24.14 3.76
C ASP A 502 -9.87 -23.68 3.49
N TYR A 503 -9.17 -23.12 4.48
CA TYR A 503 -7.89 -22.42 4.26
C TYR A 503 -6.80 -23.32 3.67
N PHE A 504 -6.75 -24.58 4.09
CA PHE A 504 -5.71 -25.53 3.68
C PHE A 504 -6.11 -26.44 2.51
N LEU A 505 -7.32 -26.29 1.95
CA LEU A 505 -7.75 -27.04 0.75
C LEU A 505 -6.77 -26.94 -0.43
N PRO A 506 -6.15 -25.78 -0.73
CA PRO A 506 -5.17 -25.68 -1.82
C PRO A 506 -3.91 -26.54 -1.61
N PHE A 507 -3.70 -27.07 -0.42
CA PHE A 507 -2.55 -27.90 -0.02
C PHE A 507 -2.93 -29.37 0.21
N ASN A 508 -4.19 -29.77 0.01
CA ASN A 508 -4.72 -31.08 0.40
C ASN A 508 -4.38 -31.41 1.87
N ALA A 509 -4.44 -30.44 2.74
CA ALA A 509 -4.10 -30.54 4.16
C ALA A 509 -5.29 -30.06 5.01
N THR A 510 -5.35 -30.55 6.25
CA THR A 510 -6.41 -30.17 7.21
C THR A 510 -5.99 -29.07 8.16
N ASN A 511 -4.69 -28.84 8.30
CA ASN A 511 -4.15 -27.86 9.23
C ASN A 511 -2.79 -27.31 8.77
N PHE A 512 -2.31 -26.28 9.44
CA PHE A 512 -1.06 -25.59 9.11
C PHE A 512 0.17 -26.52 9.18
N LYS A 513 0.24 -27.37 10.18
CA LYS A 513 1.38 -28.27 10.37
C LYS A 513 1.49 -29.24 9.19
N ASP A 514 0.39 -29.84 8.78
CA ASP A 514 0.35 -30.76 7.63
C ASP A 514 0.72 -30.03 6.35
N ALA A 515 0.16 -28.83 6.13
CA ALA A 515 0.46 -28.01 4.94
C ALA A 515 1.93 -27.57 4.87
N CYS A 516 2.64 -27.50 6.00
CA CYS A 516 4.04 -27.09 6.07
C CYS A 516 5.06 -28.23 6.07
N LEU A 517 4.65 -29.46 6.33
CA LEU A 517 5.55 -30.62 6.45
C LEU A 517 5.39 -31.64 5.30
N ASN A 518 4.21 -31.79 4.73
CA ASN A 518 3.84 -32.96 3.90
C ASN A 518 3.92 -32.75 2.39
N HIS A 519 4.69 -31.74 1.86
CA HIS A 519 4.78 -31.52 0.41
C HIS A 519 6.21 -31.34 -0.11
#